data_715de5939018ed6ef37eb9cad5783ff4
#
_entry.id   715de5939018ed6ef37eb9cad5783ff4
#
_cell.length_a   1.000
_cell.length_b   1.000
_cell.length_c   1.000
_cell.angle_alpha   90.00
_cell.angle_beta   90.00
_cell.angle_gamma   90.00
#
_symmetry.space_group_name_H-M   'P 1'
#
loop_
_entity.id
_entity.type
_entity.pdbx_description
1 polymer ?
#
loop_
_entity_poly.entity_id
_entity_poly.type
_entity_poly.pdbx_seq_one_letter_code
_entity_poly.pdbx_strand_id
1 'polypeptide(L)'
;MKIFEQNEEIDMTSPMKQKPQDFLASTQALFTEIESWATAKGLLVNRGSVTLNEQDYGSYQAETLQILTGEDEKIAEFVPAGASIIGAKGRVDFVGKIDSVILADWDKGGPVITPINEEGSVKKSGIQPLYRGVEEAGWYWVESRKLSRAHKFDECLFYELLRWVSDYDHCS
;
A
#
# COMPACT_ATOMS: atom_id res chain seq x y z
N MET A 1 32.23 -17.93 -39.09
CA MET A 1 31.40 -18.22 -37.94
C MET A 1 30.92 -16.91 -37.35
N LYS A 2 29.72 -16.51 -37.64
CA LYS A 2 29.15 -15.25 -37.09
C LYS A 2 28.51 -15.58 -35.76
N ILE A 3 29.10 -15.07 -34.70
CA ILE A 3 28.44 -15.08 -33.36
C ILE A 3 27.43 -13.94 -33.38
N PHE A 4 26.15 -14.29 -33.41
CA PHE A 4 25.11 -13.33 -33.15
C PHE A 4 25.10 -13.11 -31.63
N GLU A 5 25.71 -12.02 -31.17
CA GLU A 5 25.38 -11.45 -29.89
C GLU A 5 23.92 -10.95 -30.02
N GLN A 6 23.00 -11.77 -29.54
CA GLN A 6 21.68 -11.25 -29.20
C GLN A 6 21.88 -10.37 -27.97
N ASN A 7 22.05 -9.07 -28.22
CA ASN A 7 21.69 -8.08 -27.22
C ASN A 7 20.20 -8.29 -26.97
N GLU A 8 19.86 -9.08 -25.95
CA GLU A 8 18.55 -8.97 -25.34
C GLU A 8 18.47 -7.55 -24.77
N GLU A 9 17.99 -6.61 -25.58
CA GLU A 9 17.41 -5.38 -25.08
C GLU A 9 16.34 -5.83 -24.09
N ILE A 10 16.65 -5.67 -22.80
CA ILE A 10 15.68 -5.86 -21.73
C ILE A 10 14.59 -4.83 -22.01
N ASP A 11 13.50 -5.29 -22.61
CA ASP A 11 12.33 -4.49 -22.85
C ASP A 11 11.75 -4.05 -21.48
N MET A 12 12.11 -2.84 -21.07
CA MET A 12 11.66 -2.20 -19.83
C MET A 12 10.15 -1.92 -19.85
N THR A 13 9.45 -2.24 -20.93
CA THR A 13 8.01 -2.05 -21.10
C THR A 13 7.19 -3.30 -20.79
N SER A 14 7.81 -4.39 -20.33
CA SER A 14 7.10 -5.58 -19.90
C SER A 14 6.15 -5.25 -18.74
N PRO A 15 4.84 -5.53 -18.84
CA PRO A 15 3.87 -5.24 -17.78
C PRO A 15 4.24 -5.84 -16.42
N MET A 16 4.98 -6.95 -16.41
CA MET A 16 5.44 -7.62 -15.19
C MET A 16 6.57 -6.88 -14.45
N LYS A 17 7.38 -6.08 -15.16
CA LYS A 17 8.46 -5.28 -14.53
C LYS A 17 8.00 -3.89 -14.10
N GLN A 18 6.88 -3.43 -14.62
CA GLN A 18 6.33 -2.10 -14.38
C GLN A 18 5.62 -2.02 -13.02
N LYS A 19 5.05 -3.11 -12.55
CA LYS A 19 4.23 -3.14 -11.33
C LYS A 19 4.98 -2.72 -10.06
N PRO A 20 6.22 -3.16 -9.77
CA PRO A 20 6.99 -2.65 -8.63
C PRO A 20 7.29 -1.15 -8.73
N GLN A 21 7.58 -0.62 -9.93
CA GLN A 21 7.83 0.81 -10.14
C GLN A 21 6.57 1.64 -9.86
N ASP A 22 5.41 1.19 -10.33
CA ASP A 22 4.12 1.84 -10.07
C ASP A 22 3.81 1.82 -8.56
N PHE A 23 4.07 0.70 -7.91
CA PHE A 23 3.92 0.58 -6.46
C PHE A 23 4.85 1.51 -5.68
N LEU A 24 6.12 1.59 -6.06
CA LEU A 24 7.08 2.51 -5.44
C LEU A 24 6.66 3.97 -5.63
N ALA A 25 6.20 4.34 -6.82
CA ALA A 25 5.72 5.70 -7.10
C ALA A 25 4.46 6.03 -6.30
N SER A 26 3.50 5.11 -6.20
CA SER A 26 2.28 5.27 -5.40
C SER A 26 2.59 5.39 -3.91
N THR A 27 3.54 4.60 -3.42
CA THR A 27 4.00 4.64 -2.02
C THR A 27 4.73 5.96 -1.70
N GLN A 28 5.57 6.45 -2.60
CA GLN A 28 6.24 7.75 -2.43
C GLN A 28 5.24 8.90 -2.38
N ALA A 29 4.23 8.90 -3.24
CA ALA A 29 3.17 9.89 -3.23
C ALA A 29 2.40 9.86 -1.90
N LEU A 30 2.03 8.69 -1.41
CA LEU A 30 1.41 8.50 -0.10
C LEU A 30 2.27 9.07 1.02
N PHE A 31 3.56 8.75 1.05
CA PHE A 31 4.48 9.19 2.09
C PHE A 31 4.69 10.70 2.07
N THR A 32 4.69 11.33 0.90
CA THR A 32 4.76 12.79 0.79
C THR A 32 3.53 13.47 1.39
N GLU A 33 2.34 12.92 1.19
CA GLU A 33 1.13 13.43 1.84
C GLU A 33 1.18 13.25 3.36
N ILE A 34 1.54 12.06 3.84
CA ILE A 34 1.66 11.77 5.28
C ILE A 34 2.70 12.69 5.94
N GLU A 35 3.84 12.91 5.30
CA GLU A 35 4.87 13.83 5.78
C GLU A 35 4.34 15.26 5.94
N SER A 36 3.57 15.75 4.97
CA SER A 36 2.89 17.03 5.04
C SER A 36 1.92 17.10 6.21
N TRP A 37 1.10 16.09 6.41
CA TRP A 37 0.14 16.05 7.53
C TRP A 37 0.85 15.96 8.88
N ALA A 38 1.84 15.09 9.02
CA ALA A 38 2.60 14.91 10.26
C ALA A 38 3.33 16.19 10.67
N THR A 39 4.04 16.84 9.74
CA THR A 39 4.78 18.06 10.02
C THR A 39 3.88 19.23 10.36
N ALA A 40 2.68 19.32 9.80
CA ALA A 40 1.67 20.32 10.15
C ALA A 40 1.23 20.25 11.63
N LYS A 41 1.40 19.11 12.28
CA LYS A 41 1.12 18.89 13.71
C LYS A 41 2.37 18.85 14.60
N GLY A 42 3.51 19.27 14.07
CA GLY A 42 4.78 19.30 14.81
C GLY A 42 5.44 17.94 15.02
N LEU A 43 4.97 16.90 14.31
CA LEU A 43 5.64 15.62 14.28
C LEU A 43 6.82 15.65 13.31
N LEU A 44 7.84 14.85 13.61
CA LEU A 44 8.99 14.65 12.74
C LEU A 44 8.81 13.37 11.93
N VAL A 45 9.43 13.32 10.76
CA VAL A 45 9.44 12.12 9.91
C VAL A 45 10.85 11.77 9.49
N ASN A 46 11.16 10.48 9.46
CA ASN A 46 12.38 9.94 8.91
C ASN A 46 12.06 8.95 7.80
N ARG A 47 12.76 9.06 6.69
CA ARG A 47 12.72 8.10 5.60
C ARG A 47 13.81 7.06 5.79
N GLY A 48 13.44 5.80 5.66
CA GLY A 48 14.34 4.66 5.65
C GLY A 48 14.12 3.80 4.41
N SER A 49 14.61 2.59 4.43
CA SER A 49 14.40 1.64 3.34
C SER A 49 14.24 0.22 3.85
N VAL A 50 13.52 -0.58 3.10
CA VAL A 50 13.33 -2.01 3.32
C VAL A 50 13.56 -2.75 2.00
N THR A 51 14.16 -3.93 2.07
CA THR A 51 14.27 -4.82 0.91
C THR A 51 13.06 -5.73 0.85
N LEU A 52 12.31 -5.66 -0.25
CA LEU A 52 11.20 -6.55 -0.54
C LEU A 52 11.69 -7.68 -1.45
N ASN A 53 11.25 -8.90 -1.16
CA ASN A 53 11.51 -10.09 -1.98
C ASN A 53 10.17 -10.66 -2.42
N GLU A 54 9.85 -10.49 -3.69
CA GLU A 54 8.62 -10.99 -4.29
C GLU A 54 8.91 -12.04 -5.35
N GLN A 55 8.13 -13.11 -5.34
CA GLN A 55 8.34 -14.23 -6.26
C GLN A 55 8.31 -13.81 -7.72
N ASP A 56 7.41 -12.87 -8.07
CA ASP A 56 7.20 -12.45 -9.45
C ASP A 56 8.21 -11.38 -9.91
N TYR A 57 8.83 -10.64 -8.97
CA TYR A 57 9.63 -9.46 -9.27
C TYR A 57 11.06 -9.49 -8.73
N GLY A 58 11.38 -10.49 -7.89
CA GLY A 58 12.67 -10.57 -7.23
C GLY A 58 12.82 -9.56 -6.09
N SER A 59 14.05 -9.16 -5.81
CA SER A 59 14.38 -8.23 -4.74
C SER A 59 14.42 -6.80 -5.24
N TYR A 60 13.82 -5.89 -4.50
CA TYR A 60 13.91 -4.46 -4.75
C TYR A 60 13.80 -3.66 -3.45
N GLN A 61 14.27 -2.41 -3.49
CA GLN A 61 14.24 -1.50 -2.33
C GLN A 61 12.95 -0.66 -2.36
N ALA A 62 12.31 -0.54 -1.20
CA ALA A 62 11.20 0.37 -0.99
C ALA A 62 11.49 1.30 0.18
N GLU A 63 11.01 2.54 0.12
CA GLU A 63 11.13 3.48 1.24
C GLU A 63 10.21 3.08 2.39
N THR A 64 10.63 3.32 3.62
CA THR A 64 9.80 3.33 4.82
C THR A 64 9.65 4.76 5.33
N LEU A 65 8.60 5.02 6.11
CA LEU A 65 8.37 6.34 6.72
C LEU A 65 8.13 6.18 8.21
N GLN A 66 9.01 6.72 9.02
CA GLN A 66 8.88 6.75 10.47
C GLN A 66 8.26 8.05 10.94
N ILE A 67 7.33 7.97 11.86
CA ILE A 67 6.72 9.10 12.54
C ILE A 67 7.31 9.21 13.94
N LEU A 68 7.82 10.39 14.26
CA LEU A 68 8.46 10.68 15.53
C LEU A 68 7.80 11.87 16.23
N THR A 69 7.86 11.89 17.54
CA THR A 69 7.52 13.10 18.33
C THR A 69 8.54 14.20 18.09
N GLY A 70 8.23 15.43 18.53
CA GLY A 70 9.19 16.53 18.51
C GLY A 70 10.46 16.31 19.35
N GLU A 71 10.48 15.25 20.18
CA GLU A 71 11.61 14.78 21.00
C GLU A 71 12.35 13.58 20.39
N ASP A 72 12.17 13.32 19.09
CA ASP A 72 12.80 12.22 18.33
C ASP A 72 12.37 10.80 18.79
N GLU A 73 11.26 10.66 19.48
CA GLU A 73 10.74 9.34 19.84
C GLU A 73 9.91 8.76 18.69
N LYS A 74 10.31 7.60 18.18
CA LYS A 74 9.51 6.90 17.14
C LYS A 74 8.21 6.36 17.75
N ILE A 75 7.08 6.79 17.20
CA ILE A 75 5.73 6.37 17.62
C ILE A 75 5.05 5.42 16.64
N ALA A 76 5.36 5.54 15.36
CA ALA A 76 4.81 4.67 14.34
C ALA A 76 5.71 4.61 13.10
N GLU A 77 5.41 3.67 12.21
CA GLU A 77 6.14 3.47 10.96
C GLU A 77 5.23 2.94 9.86
N PHE A 78 5.39 3.43 8.65
CA PHE A 78 4.79 2.88 7.43
C PHE A 78 5.83 2.01 6.74
N VAL A 79 5.50 0.73 6.57
CA VAL A 79 6.39 -0.27 5.98
C VAL A 79 5.74 -0.89 4.76
N PRO A 80 6.26 -0.67 3.55
CA PRO A 80 5.76 -1.35 2.36
C PRO A 80 5.89 -2.87 2.49
N ALA A 81 4.84 -3.58 2.11
CA ALA A 81 4.79 -5.04 2.20
C ALA A 81 4.88 -5.72 0.83
N GLY A 82 4.60 -5.01 -0.24
CA GLY A 82 4.80 -5.50 -1.61
C GLY A 82 3.79 -5.01 -2.63
N ALA A 83 4.13 -5.22 -3.88
CA ALA A 83 3.31 -4.94 -5.06
C ALA A 83 2.46 -6.15 -5.49
N SER A 84 2.91 -7.38 -5.18
CA SER A 84 2.24 -8.63 -5.56
C SER A 84 1.21 -9.07 -4.52
N ILE A 85 0.18 -8.26 -4.32
CA ILE A 85 -0.90 -8.52 -3.36
C ILE A 85 -2.17 -8.88 -4.14
N ILE A 86 -2.82 -9.97 -3.73
CA ILE A 86 -4.08 -10.41 -4.37
C ILE A 86 -5.16 -9.33 -4.17
N GLY A 87 -5.68 -8.85 -5.29
CA GLY A 87 -6.75 -7.84 -5.31
C GLY A 87 -6.32 -6.40 -4.99
N ALA A 88 -5.01 -6.13 -4.88
CA ALA A 88 -4.48 -4.79 -4.67
C ALA A 88 -3.29 -4.49 -5.58
N LYS A 89 -3.03 -3.22 -5.84
CA LYS A 89 -1.83 -2.75 -6.54
C LYS A 89 -0.61 -2.70 -5.62
N GLY A 90 -0.84 -2.66 -4.32
CA GLY A 90 0.20 -2.68 -3.32
C GLY A 90 -0.36 -2.66 -1.89
N ARG A 91 0.51 -2.93 -0.94
CA ARG A 91 0.22 -2.92 0.50
C ARG A 91 1.30 -2.18 1.27
N VAL A 92 0.87 -1.37 2.21
CA VAL A 92 1.70 -0.74 3.22
C VAL A 92 1.12 -1.06 4.58
N ASP A 93 1.96 -1.49 5.51
CA ASP A 93 1.57 -1.72 6.90
C ASP A 93 1.88 -0.46 7.71
N PHE A 94 0.89 0.01 8.44
CA PHE A 94 1.03 1.11 9.38
C PHE A 94 1.14 0.54 10.79
N VAL A 95 2.35 0.56 11.34
CA VAL A 95 2.73 -0.13 12.57
C VAL A 95 3.04 0.88 13.66
N GLY A 96 2.34 0.80 14.77
CA GLY A 96 2.61 1.57 15.99
C GLY A 96 3.13 0.69 17.13
N LYS A 97 3.23 1.27 18.32
CA LYS A 97 3.65 0.56 19.53
C LYS A 97 2.58 -0.38 20.09
N ILE A 98 1.31 -0.10 19.79
CA ILE A 98 0.15 -0.80 20.37
C ILE A 98 -0.44 -1.78 19.36
N ASP A 99 -0.62 -1.33 18.11
CA ASP A 99 -1.32 -2.09 17.09
C ASP A 99 -0.74 -1.79 15.69
N SER A 100 -1.25 -2.48 14.69
CA SER A 100 -0.94 -2.24 13.29
C SER A 100 -2.18 -2.37 12.42
N VAL A 101 -2.22 -1.58 11.36
CA VAL A 101 -3.29 -1.62 10.36
C VAL A 101 -2.72 -1.75 8.96
N ILE A 102 -3.52 -2.27 8.04
CA ILE A 102 -3.15 -2.49 6.65
C ILE A 102 -3.76 -1.40 5.79
N LEU A 103 -2.91 -0.78 4.97
CA LEU A 103 -3.32 0.07 3.86
C LEU A 103 -3.13 -0.68 2.55
N ALA A 104 -4.16 -0.68 1.72
CA ALA A 104 -4.15 -1.28 0.40
C ALA A 104 -4.39 -0.24 -0.69
N ASP A 105 -3.63 -0.31 -1.77
CA ASP A 105 -3.82 0.52 -2.96
C ASP A 105 -4.73 -0.21 -3.93
N TRP A 106 -5.89 0.37 -4.21
CA TRP A 106 -6.92 -0.21 -5.07
C TRP A 106 -7.32 0.72 -6.20
N ASP A 107 -7.73 0.11 -7.29
CA ASP A 107 -8.49 0.80 -8.33
C ASP A 107 -9.93 1.05 -7.90
N LYS A 108 -10.63 1.89 -8.64
CA LYS A 108 -12.05 2.16 -8.43
C LYS A 108 -12.86 0.86 -8.34
N GLY A 109 -13.66 0.75 -7.32
CA GLY A 109 -14.48 -0.44 -7.02
C GLY A 109 -13.78 -1.47 -6.14
N GLY A 110 -12.45 -1.39 -5.99
CA GLY A 110 -11.67 -2.33 -5.18
C GLY A 110 -11.65 -3.76 -5.72
N PRO A 111 -11.21 -4.73 -4.92
CA PRO A 111 -11.21 -6.13 -5.31
C PRO A 111 -12.64 -6.66 -5.46
N VAL A 112 -12.84 -7.52 -6.45
CA VAL A 112 -14.14 -8.11 -6.78
C VAL A 112 -14.13 -9.61 -6.58
N ILE A 113 -15.26 -10.16 -6.19
CA ILE A 113 -15.50 -11.61 -6.19
C ILE A 113 -16.06 -11.97 -7.55
N THR A 114 -15.36 -12.85 -8.25
CA THR A 114 -15.79 -13.37 -9.54
C THR A 114 -16.27 -14.79 -9.37
N PRO A 115 -17.57 -15.07 -9.49
CA PRO A 115 -18.06 -16.43 -9.38
C PRO A 115 -17.60 -17.25 -10.58
N ILE A 116 -17.09 -18.45 -10.29
CA ILE A 116 -16.66 -19.44 -11.29
C ILE A 116 -17.76 -20.52 -11.34
N ASN A 117 -18.13 -20.97 -12.55
CA ASN A 117 -19.04 -22.10 -12.71
C ASN A 117 -18.30 -23.45 -12.49
N GLU A 118 -19.04 -24.55 -12.47
CA GLU A 118 -18.48 -25.88 -12.28
C GLU A 118 -17.47 -26.29 -13.37
N GLU A 119 -17.51 -25.64 -14.53
CA GLU A 119 -16.59 -25.85 -15.66
C GLU A 119 -15.34 -24.94 -15.59
N GLY A 120 -15.19 -24.10 -14.53
CA GLY A 120 -14.06 -23.18 -14.37
C GLY A 120 -14.16 -21.90 -15.19
N SER A 121 -15.29 -21.65 -15.86
CA SER A 121 -15.51 -20.42 -16.63
C SER A 121 -16.06 -19.30 -15.76
N VAL A 122 -15.61 -18.08 -16.02
CA VAL A 122 -16.04 -16.88 -15.30
C VAL A 122 -17.48 -16.51 -15.66
N LYS A 123 -18.36 -16.47 -14.64
CA LYS A 123 -19.71 -15.89 -14.82
C LYS A 123 -19.63 -14.38 -14.78
N LYS A 124 -19.93 -13.71 -15.89
CA LYS A 124 -20.00 -12.23 -15.94
C LYS A 124 -21.16 -11.66 -15.08
N SER A 125 -22.20 -12.46 -14.83
CA SER A 125 -23.30 -12.09 -13.95
C SER A 125 -22.94 -12.47 -12.50
N GLY A 126 -22.96 -11.49 -11.59
CA GLY A 126 -22.71 -11.70 -10.17
C GLY A 126 -21.33 -11.27 -9.67
N ILE A 127 -20.56 -10.53 -10.47
CA ILE A 127 -19.34 -9.86 -9.98
C ILE A 127 -19.76 -8.85 -8.90
N GLN A 128 -19.23 -9.03 -7.70
CA GLN A 128 -19.54 -8.15 -6.57
C GLN A 128 -18.26 -7.58 -5.95
N PRO A 129 -18.28 -6.30 -5.55
CA PRO A 129 -17.17 -5.73 -4.82
C PRO A 129 -17.01 -6.42 -3.46
N LEU A 130 -15.78 -6.74 -3.09
CA LEU A 130 -15.46 -7.36 -1.80
C LEU A 130 -15.61 -6.37 -0.64
N TYR A 131 -15.37 -5.09 -0.90
CA TYR A 131 -15.45 -4.02 0.08
C TYR A 131 -16.37 -2.89 -0.38
N ARG A 132 -17.08 -2.29 0.58
CA ARG A 132 -17.88 -1.09 0.37
C ARG A 132 -17.02 0.16 0.59
N GLY A 133 -17.33 1.24 -0.11
CA GLY A 133 -16.70 2.54 0.09
C GLY A 133 -15.49 2.81 -0.82
N VAL A 134 -15.20 1.93 -1.78
CA VAL A 134 -14.10 2.13 -2.75
C VAL A 134 -14.64 2.80 -4.02
N GLU A 135 -14.90 4.11 -3.93
CA GLU A 135 -15.52 4.88 -5.01
C GLU A 135 -14.51 5.42 -6.03
N GLU A 136 -13.25 5.54 -5.65
CA GLU A 136 -12.15 6.02 -6.49
C GLU A 136 -10.87 5.22 -6.25
N ALA A 137 -9.90 5.32 -7.16
CA ALA A 137 -8.59 4.71 -6.98
C ALA A 137 -7.81 5.39 -5.84
N GLY A 138 -7.00 4.65 -5.12
CA GLY A 138 -6.14 5.16 -4.06
C GLY A 138 -5.92 4.21 -2.91
N TRP A 139 -5.39 4.75 -1.82
CA TRP A 139 -5.10 4.02 -0.61
C TRP A 139 -6.30 3.95 0.32
N TYR A 140 -6.54 2.75 0.86
CA TYR A 140 -7.67 2.45 1.75
C TYR A 140 -7.20 1.69 2.99
N TRP A 141 -7.75 2.04 4.14
CA TRP A 141 -7.68 1.22 5.33
C TRP A 141 -8.79 0.18 5.31
N VAL A 142 -8.41 -1.07 5.51
CA VAL A 142 -9.35 -2.18 5.65
C VAL A 142 -9.72 -2.33 7.12
N GLU A 143 -10.86 -1.79 7.51
CA GLU A 143 -11.34 -1.84 8.90
C GLU A 143 -11.60 -3.28 9.36
N SER A 144 -12.27 -4.05 8.53
CA SER A 144 -12.62 -5.42 8.86
C SER A 144 -13.00 -6.22 7.63
N ARG A 145 -12.37 -7.37 7.47
CA ARG A 145 -12.77 -8.34 6.44
C ARG A 145 -14.19 -8.85 6.66
N LYS A 146 -14.60 -9.02 7.92
CA LYS A 146 -15.92 -9.53 8.30
C LYS A 146 -17.04 -8.56 7.94
N LEU A 147 -16.79 -7.26 8.08
CA LEU A 147 -17.77 -6.21 7.76
C LEU A 147 -17.68 -5.74 6.31
N SER A 148 -16.66 -6.19 5.57
CA SER A 148 -16.41 -5.78 4.17
C SER A 148 -16.41 -4.26 4.01
N ARG A 149 -15.76 -3.55 4.96
CA ARG A 149 -15.64 -2.09 4.99
C ARG A 149 -14.22 -1.66 4.75
N ALA A 150 -14.07 -0.68 3.86
CA ALA A 150 -12.84 0.03 3.63
C ALA A 150 -13.09 1.53 3.67
N HIS A 151 -12.12 2.27 4.17
CA HIS A 151 -12.16 3.72 4.28
C HIS A 151 -11.00 4.32 3.51
N LYS A 152 -11.29 5.33 2.69
CA LYS A 152 -10.23 6.05 1.99
C LYS A 152 -9.27 6.66 3.00
N PHE A 153 -7.97 6.43 2.79
CA PHE A 153 -6.94 6.98 3.64
C PHE A 153 -6.70 8.46 3.29
N ASP A 154 -6.99 9.32 4.25
CA ASP A 154 -6.85 10.77 4.17
C ASP A 154 -6.22 11.32 5.46
N GLU A 155 -6.06 12.63 5.53
CA GLU A 155 -5.47 13.31 6.68
C GLU A 155 -6.21 13.01 7.99
N CYS A 156 -7.53 13.05 7.97
CA CYS A 156 -8.36 12.79 9.15
C CYS A 156 -8.15 11.37 9.66
N LEU A 157 -8.23 10.40 8.76
CA LEU A 157 -8.04 8.99 9.09
C LEU A 157 -6.59 8.69 9.52
N PHE A 158 -5.61 9.39 8.95
CA PHE A 158 -4.21 9.28 9.39
C PHE A 158 -4.07 9.58 10.89
N TYR A 159 -4.64 10.68 11.38
CA TYR A 159 -4.54 11.04 12.80
C TYR A 159 -5.34 10.08 13.70
N GLU A 160 -6.51 9.63 13.27
CA GLU A 160 -7.28 8.64 14.00
C GLU A 160 -6.52 7.31 14.15
N LEU A 161 -5.96 6.83 13.05
CA LEU A 161 -5.18 5.58 13.06
C LEU A 161 -3.85 5.73 13.81
N LEU A 162 -3.17 6.88 13.70
CA LEU A 162 -1.95 7.16 14.46
C LEU A 162 -2.20 7.06 15.96
N ARG A 163 -3.27 7.67 16.43
CA ARG A 163 -3.69 7.57 17.83
C ARG A 163 -4.01 6.11 18.22
N TRP A 164 -4.70 5.38 17.37
CA TRP A 164 -5.03 3.99 17.61
C TRP A 164 -3.80 3.09 17.71
N VAL A 165 -2.90 3.14 16.72
CA VAL A 165 -1.74 2.23 16.66
C VAL A 165 -0.64 2.60 17.65
N SER A 166 -0.53 3.85 18.07
CA SER A 166 0.58 4.35 18.90
C SER A 166 0.18 4.81 20.30
N ASP A 167 -1.11 4.99 20.57
CA ASP A 167 -1.63 5.65 21.78
C ASP A 167 -1.08 7.09 21.96
N TYR A 168 -0.60 7.69 20.88
CA TYR A 168 -0.11 9.07 20.88
C TYR A 168 -1.26 10.04 20.67
N ASP A 169 -1.48 10.93 21.63
CA ASP A 169 -2.48 11.98 21.52
C ASP A 169 -1.83 13.31 21.09
N HIS A 170 -2.10 13.72 19.86
CA HIS A 170 -1.62 14.98 19.29
C HIS A 170 -2.48 16.20 19.66
N CYS A 171 -3.52 15.99 20.49
CA CYS A 171 -4.43 17.03 20.94
C CYS A 171 -4.05 17.64 22.30
N SER A 172 -2.85 17.37 22.80
CA SER A 172 -2.35 17.98 24.02
C SER A 172 -1.62 19.27 23.77
#